data_d4978162789164b093493235d800eaa6
#
_entry.id   d4978162789164b093493235d800eaa6
#
_cell.length_a   1.000
_cell.length_b   1.000
_cell.length_c   1.000
_cell.angle_alpha   90.00
_cell.angle_beta   90.00
_cell.angle_gamma   90.00
#
_symmetry.space_group_name_H-M   'P 1'
#
loop_
_entity.id
_entity.type
_entity.pdbx_description
1 polymer ?
#
loop_
_entity_poly.entity_id
_entity_poly.type
_entity_poly.pdbx_seq_one_letter_code
_entity_poly.pdbx_strand_id
1 'polypeptide(L)'
;GSTQYSLAAFCNQGRILTSMTARRTRQYPIDYGLGSSFVEAMPVPVLLEHAEKLLGCMHVSGMVEVEFKFDKRDQQYKLLDINLRPWGWHTLCIACGLDFPYIQYCNVLGQEQRSMVATPHYDYHWVRLLTDIPAGLQEIRAGITTPLRYMHSLVGKTVFSVFDWSDPLPALGDFLVALSRAVRTSAKRVQK
;
A
#
# COMPACT_ATOMS: atom_id res chain seq x y z
N GLY A 1 4.17 -2.63 11.84
CA GLY A 1 3.90 -1.89 10.63
C GLY A 1 4.98 -0.89 10.26
N SER A 2 5.42 0.00 11.17
CA SER A 2 6.27 1.16 10.86
C SER A 2 7.66 0.88 10.25
N THR A 3 8.11 -0.37 10.21
CA THR A 3 9.39 -0.78 9.63
C THR A 3 9.24 -1.52 8.31
N GLN A 4 8.05 -1.57 7.75
CA GLN A 4 7.76 -2.23 6.48
C GLN A 4 7.66 -1.21 5.35
N TYR A 5 8.33 -1.51 4.26
CA TYR A 5 8.44 -0.66 3.08
C TYR A 5 8.14 -1.48 1.83
N SER A 6 7.63 -0.82 0.81
CA SER A 6 7.38 -1.44 -0.50
C SER A 6 7.96 -0.58 -1.62
N LEU A 7 8.44 -1.25 -2.65
CA LEU A 7 8.69 -0.66 -3.95
C LEU A 7 7.62 -1.16 -4.91
N ALA A 8 6.86 -0.24 -5.48
CA ALA A 8 5.92 -0.47 -6.56
C ALA A 8 6.63 -0.19 -7.89
N ALA A 9 6.58 -1.10 -8.85
CA ALA A 9 7.25 -0.92 -10.13
C ALA A 9 6.45 -1.48 -11.31
N PHE A 10 6.77 -0.96 -12.49
CA PHE A 10 6.43 -1.56 -13.77
C PHE A 10 7.72 -1.97 -14.49
N CYS A 11 7.81 -3.22 -14.86
CA CYS A 11 9.01 -3.82 -15.43
C CYS A 11 8.78 -4.32 -16.87
N ASN A 12 9.87 -4.35 -17.64
CA ASN A 12 9.94 -5.04 -18.91
C ASN A 12 11.23 -5.85 -18.96
N GLN A 13 11.12 -7.20 -19.03
CA GLN A 13 12.24 -8.14 -19.06
C GLN A 13 13.29 -7.87 -17.94
N GLY A 14 12.81 -7.64 -16.71
CA GLY A 14 13.63 -7.35 -15.54
C GLY A 14 14.09 -5.90 -15.40
N ARG A 15 13.92 -5.06 -16.43
CA ARG A 15 14.24 -3.63 -16.36
C ARG A 15 13.08 -2.86 -15.76
N ILE A 16 13.31 -2.12 -14.70
CA ILE A 16 12.33 -1.20 -14.12
C ILE A 16 12.17 0.01 -15.05
N LEU A 17 10.96 0.25 -15.55
CA LEU A 17 10.63 1.39 -16.41
C LEU A 17 10.17 2.58 -15.59
N THR A 18 9.40 2.34 -14.54
CA THR A 18 8.95 3.35 -13.58
C THR A 18 8.70 2.71 -12.22
N SER A 19 8.90 3.47 -11.14
CA SER A 19 8.70 2.98 -9.79
C SER A 19 8.44 4.09 -8.79
N MET A 20 7.87 3.72 -7.65
CA MET A 20 7.85 4.54 -6.45
C MET A 20 7.98 3.69 -5.20
N THR A 21 8.40 4.30 -4.11
CA THR A 21 8.51 3.65 -2.81
C THR A 21 7.48 4.19 -1.83
N ALA A 22 7.07 3.35 -0.88
CA ALA A 22 6.11 3.70 0.14
C ALA A 22 6.46 3.01 1.47
N ARG A 23 5.97 3.55 2.57
CA ARG A 23 6.09 2.98 3.90
C ARG A 23 4.73 2.54 4.43
N ARG A 24 4.59 1.29 4.84
CA ARG A 24 3.43 0.80 5.59
C ARG A 24 3.56 1.26 7.03
N THR A 25 2.81 2.28 7.40
CA THR A 25 2.83 2.86 8.75
C THR A 25 1.94 2.07 9.68
N ARG A 26 0.74 1.68 9.24
CA ARG A 26 -0.20 0.86 10.01
C ARG A 26 -0.72 -0.33 9.22
N GLN A 27 -1.10 -1.37 9.95
CA GLN A 27 -1.69 -2.61 9.44
C GLN A 27 -2.77 -3.12 10.40
N TYR A 28 -3.66 -3.96 9.90
CA TYR A 28 -4.70 -4.56 10.73
C TYR A 28 -4.76 -6.08 10.52
N PRO A 29 -4.75 -6.90 11.60
CA PRO A 29 -4.39 -6.58 13.00
C PRO A 29 -2.96 -6.04 13.14
N ILE A 30 -2.65 -5.32 14.25
CA ILE A 30 -1.36 -4.63 14.40
C ILE A 30 -0.16 -5.57 14.45
N ASP A 31 -0.33 -6.79 14.97
CA ASP A 31 0.78 -7.76 15.15
C ASP A 31 1.06 -8.55 13.86
N TYR A 32 0.02 -9.10 13.22
CA TYR A 32 0.10 -9.98 12.07
C TYR A 32 -0.80 -9.50 10.94
N GLY A 33 -0.64 -8.23 10.54
CA GLY A 33 -1.52 -7.61 9.56
C GLY A 33 -1.51 -8.31 8.22
N LEU A 34 -2.69 -8.75 7.78
CA LEU A 34 -2.92 -9.34 6.47
C LEU A 34 -2.90 -8.30 5.34
N GLY A 35 -2.92 -7.02 5.68
CA GLY A 35 -2.91 -5.93 4.72
C GLY A 35 -2.63 -4.58 5.34
N SER A 36 -2.20 -3.64 4.51
CA SER A 36 -1.97 -2.26 4.90
C SER A 36 -3.29 -1.59 5.28
N SER A 37 -3.30 -0.80 6.33
CA SER A 37 -4.42 0.10 6.66
C SER A 37 -4.06 1.57 6.42
N PHE A 38 -2.77 1.91 6.54
CA PHE A 38 -2.24 3.24 6.25
C PHE A 38 -0.86 3.12 5.59
N VAL A 39 -0.68 3.79 4.44
CA VAL A 39 0.56 3.77 3.63
C VAL A 39 0.93 5.19 3.26
N GLU A 40 2.16 5.57 3.51
CA GLU A 40 2.72 6.87 3.15
C GLU A 40 3.61 6.74 1.92
N ALA A 41 3.39 7.58 0.92
CA ALA A 41 4.35 7.75 -0.17
C ALA A 41 5.64 8.33 0.43
N MET A 42 6.78 7.68 0.19
CA MET A 42 8.06 8.07 0.78
C MET A 42 9.22 7.67 -0.15
N PRO A 43 10.14 8.60 -0.49
CA PRO A 43 11.31 8.26 -1.28
C PRO A 43 12.32 7.46 -0.45
N VAL A 44 12.64 6.23 -0.90
CA VAL A 44 13.66 5.37 -0.29
C VAL A 44 14.53 4.77 -1.40
N PRO A 45 15.53 5.53 -1.90
CA PRO A 45 16.30 5.17 -3.10
C PRO A 45 16.98 3.80 -3.04
N VAL A 46 17.48 3.40 -1.87
CA VAL A 46 18.16 2.10 -1.69
C VAL A 46 17.26 0.90 -2.03
N LEU A 47 15.93 1.02 -1.91
CA LEU A 47 15.01 -0.05 -2.29
C LEU A 47 14.98 -0.25 -3.80
N LEU A 48 15.14 0.81 -4.59
CA LEU A 48 15.24 0.72 -6.04
C LEU A 48 16.47 -0.08 -6.44
N GLU A 49 17.64 0.22 -5.88
CA GLU A 49 18.90 -0.50 -6.14
C GLU A 49 18.80 -2.01 -5.82
N HIS A 50 18.14 -2.36 -4.69
CA HIS A 50 17.92 -3.74 -4.31
C HIS A 50 16.95 -4.45 -5.26
N ALA A 51 15.86 -3.77 -5.63
CA ALA A 51 14.84 -4.32 -6.52
C ALA A 51 15.35 -4.48 -7.96
N GLU A 52 16.16 -3.56 -8.49
CA GLU A 52 16.76 -3.67 -9.83
C GLU A 52 17.58 -4.95 -10.00
N LYS A 53 18.42 -5.26 -9.01
CA LYS A 53 19.21 -6.51 -9.01
C LYS A 53 18.32 -7.75 -8.99
N LEU A 54 17.32 -7.74 -8.11
CA LEU A 54 16.42 -8.87 -7.91
C LEU A 54 15.53 -9.11 -9.15
N LEU A 55 14.83 -8.07 -9.60
CA LEU A 55 13.89 -8.16 -10.72
C LEU A 55 14.61 -8.39 -12.05
N GLY A 56 15.86 -7.89 -12.18
CA GLY A 56 16.73 -8.16 -13.31
C GLY A 56 17.06 -9.64 -13.45
N CYS A 57 17.45 -10.29 -12.36
CA CYS A 57 17.72 -11.74 -12.36
C CYS A 57 16.46 -12.58 -12.66
N MET A 58 15.27 -12.09 -12.27
CA MET A 58 14.01 -12.79 -12.46
C MET A 58 13.35 -12.54 -13.83
N HIS A 59 13.89 -11.61 -14.63
CA HIS A 59 13.30 -11.18 -15.91
C HIS A 59 11.81 -10.78 -15.82
N VAL A 60 11.41 -10.13 -14.72
CA VAL A 60 10.02 -9.74 -14.47
C VAL A 60 9.51 -8.79 -15.52
N SER A 61 8.27 -8.99 -15.98
CA SER A 61 7.54 -8.07 -16.86
C SER A 61 6.15 -7.78 -16.28
N GLY A 62 5.70 -6.52 -16.38
CA GLY A 62 4.43 -6.04 -15.83
C GLY A 62 4.55 -5.41 -14.45
N MET A 63 3.42 -5.32 -13.77
CA MET A 63 3.31 -4.72 -12.43
C MET A 63 3.90 -5.63 -11.36
N VAL A 64 4.68 -5.05 -10.45
CA VAL A 64 5.27 -5.76 -9.32
C VAL A 64 5.32 -4.87 -8.08
N GLU A 65 5.04 -5.46 -6.92
CA GLU A 65 5.35 -4.90 -5.61
C GLU A 65 6.42 -5.76 -4.94
N VAL A 66 7.52 -5.13 -4.51
CA VAL A 66 8.56 -5.78 -3.71
C VAL A 66 8.48 -5.25 -2.28
N GLU A 67 8.20 -6.13 -1.33
CA GLU A 67 8.06 -5.76 0.08
C GLU A 67 9.37 -5.98 0.85
N PHE A 68 9.73 -5.01 1.67
CA PHE A 68 10.92 -5.02 2.51
C PHE A 68 10.59 -4.72 3.96
N LYS A 69 11.40 -5.25 4.85
CA LYS A 69 11.40 -4.91 6.28
C LYS A 69 12.73 -4.30 6.66
N PHE A 70 12.69 -3.11 7.24
CA PHE A 70 13.89 -2.49 7.80
C PHE A 70 14.24 -3.14 9.14
N ASP A 71 15.41 -3.77 9.20
CA ASP A 71 15.94 -4.36 10.42
C ASP A 71 16.82 -3.33 11.15
N LYS A 72 16.35 -2.87 12.30
CA LYS A 72 17.04 -1.86 13.12
C LYS A 72 18.37 -2.35 13.71
N ARG A 73 18.59 -3.67 13.77
CA ARG A 73 19.79 -4.27 14.38
C ARG A 73 21.02 -4.08 13.49
N ASP A 74 20.84 -4.25 12.18
CA ASP A 74 21.93 -4.15 11.18
C ASP A 74 21.70 -3.01 10.17
N GLN A 75 20.63 -2.21 10.36
CA GLN A 75 20.27 -1.08 9.49
C GLN A 75 20.06 -1.48 8.02
N GLN A 76 19.60 -2.71 7.78
CA GLN A 76 19.40 -3.26 6.44
C GLN A 76 17.92 -3.45 6.11
N TYR A 77 17.59 -3.32 4.83
CA TYR A 77 16.29 -3.71 4.29
C TYR A 77 16.32 -5.18 3.90
N LYS A 78 15.50 -6.00 4.53
CA LYS A 78 15.36 -7.44 4.25
C LYS A 78 14.16 -7.65 3.35
N LEU A 79 14.32 -8.43 2.28
CA LEU A 79 13.23 -8.84 1.42
C LEU A 79 12.18 -9.64 2.23
N LEU A 80 10.91 -9.29 2.07
CA LEU A 80 9.79 -10.03 2.65
C LEU A 80 9.02 -10.80 1.60
N ASP A 81 8.60 -10.12 0.52
CA ASP A 81 7.72 -10.72 -0.48
C ASP A 81 7.85 -10.03 -1.83
N ILE A 82 7.45 -10.73 -2.90
CA ILE A 82 7.38 -10.22 -4.27
C ILE A 82 6.00 -10.55 -4.82
N ASN A 83 5.19 -9.54 -5.05
CA ASN A 83 3.84 -9.65 -5.55
C ASN A 83 3.78 -9.28 -7.04
N LEU A 84 3.65 -10.26 -7.92
CA LEU A 84 3.49 -10.07 -9.37
C LEU A 84 2.01 -9.81 -9.74
N ARG A 85 1.39 -8.88 -9.06
CA ARG A 85 -0.02 -8.50 -9.19
C ARG A 85 -0.24 -7.08 -8.64
N PRO A 86 -1.37 -6.42 -8.96
CA PRO A 86 -1.75 -5.18 -8.29
C PRO A 86 -1.82 -5.35 -6.76
N TRP A 87 -1.35 -4.37 -6.03
CA TRP A 87 -1.34 -4.32 -4.56
C TRP A 87 -2.47 -3.45 -4.03
N GLY A 88 -2.83 -3.61 -2.76
CA GLY A 88 -4.01 -2.99 -2.17
C GLY A 88 -4.01 -1.46 -2.17
N TRP A 89 -2.82 -0.84 -2.11
CA TRP A 89 -2.65 0.61 -2.09
C TRP A 89 -2.24 1.21 -3.45
N HIS A 90 -2.49 0.51 -4.58
CA HIS A 90 -2.10 0.97 -5.93
C HIS A 90 -2.70 2.34 -6.32
N THR A 91 -3.85 2.71 -5.75
CA THR A 91 -4.47 4.03 -5.97
C THR A 91 -3.63 5.18 -5.41
N LEU A 92 -2.77 4.93 -4.39
CA LEU A 92 -1.77 5.89 -3.95
C LEU A 92 -0.80 6.24 -5.07
N CYS A 93 -0.38 5.25 -5.84
CA CYS A 93 0.53 5.47 -6.97
C CYS A 93 -0.10 6.36 -8.04
N ILE A 94 -1.40 6.18 -8.32
CA ILE A 94 -2.15 7.03 -9.26
C ILE A 94 -2.14 8.48 -8.79
N ALA A 95 -2.45 8.72 -7.51
CA ALA A 95 -2.41 10.06 -6.92
C ALA A 95 -1.00 10.69 -6.94
N CYS A 96 0.03 9.86 -6.84
CA CYS A 96 1.44 10.27 -6.96
C CYS A 96 1.90 10.47 -8.43
N GLY A 97 1.02 10.28 -9.43
CA GLY A 97 1.32 10.47 -10.85
C GLY A 97 1.72 9.20 -11.59
N LEU A 98 1.63 8.02 -10.98
CA LEU A 98 2.00 6.73 -11.58
C LEU A 98 0.77 5.80 -11.65
N ASP A 99 0.05 5.84 -12.77
CA ASP A 99 -1.10 4.96 -13.03
C ASP A 99 -0.62 3.59 -13.57
N PHE A 100 -0.18 2.71 -12.68
CA PHE A 100 0.31 1.39 -13.04
C PHE A 100 -0.72 0.52 -13.80
N PRO A 101 -2.02 0.48 -13.43
CA PRO A 101 -3.05 -0.19 -14.22
C PRO A 101 -3.13 0.30 -15.66
N TYR A 102 -3.10 1.61 -15.87
CA TYR A 102 -3.13 2.19 -17.21
C TYR A 102 -1.85 1.91 -17.99
N ILE A 103 -0.68 1.96 -17.32
CA ILE A 103 0.61 1.56 -17.90
C ILE A 103 0.55 0.11 -18.40
N GLN A 104 0.02 -0.80 -17.57
CA GLN A 104 -0.14 -2.20 -17.94
C GLN A 104 -1.08 -2.36 -19.15
N TYR A 105 -2.20 -1.64 -19.17
CA TYR A 105 -3.15 -1.64 -20.31
C TYR A 105 -2.47 -1.20 -21.62
N CYS A 106 -1.76 -0.07 -21.61
CA CYS A 106 -1.04 0.42 -22.76
C CYS A 106 0.06 -0.55 -23.24
N ASN A 107 0.77 -1.18 -22.28
CA ASN A 107 1.80 -2.16 -22.61
C ASN A 107 1.22 -3.38 -23.35
N VAL A 108 0.07 -3.88 -22.91
CA VAL A 108 -0.63 -5.01 -23.58
C VAL A 108 -1.07 -4.64 -24.99
N LEU A 109 -1.45 -3.39 -25.23
CA LEU A 109 -1.84 -2.89 -26.56
C LEU A 109 -0.63 -2.56 -27.45
N GLY A 110 0.60 -2.73 -26.99
CA GLY A 110 1.80 -2.39 -27.75
C GLY A 110 1.99 -0.89 -27.98
N GLN A 111 1.35 -0.04 -27.17
CA GLN A 111 1.48 1.40 -27.25
C GLN A 111 2.78 1.88 -26.62
N GLU A 112 3.53 2.76 -27.31
CA GLU A 112 4.77 3.32 -26.78
C GLU A 112 4.52 4.18 -25.52
N GLN A 113 5.28 3.89 -24.46
CA GLN A 113 5.11 4.46 -23.12
C GLN A 113 5.94 5.74 -22.87
N ARG A 114 6.20 6.56 -23.90
CA ARG A 114 7.06 7.76 -23.77
C ARG A 114 6.59 8.78 -22.72
N SER A 115 5.30 8.79 -22.36
CA SER A 115 4.72 9.71 -21.36
C SER A 115 4.65 9.14 -19.93
N MET A 116 5.15 7.94 -19.69
CA MET A 116 4.89 7.20 -18.45
C MET A 116 6.03 7.26 -17.42
N VAL A 117 7.14 7.90 -17.75
CA VAL A 117 8.26 8.12 -16.80
C VAL A 117 8.02 9.44 -16.06
N ALA A 118 6.96 9.49 -15.26
CA ALA A 118 6.74 10.62 -14.36
C ALA A 118 7.57 10.44 -13.09
N THR A 119 8.12 11.55 -12.57
CA THR A 119 8.69 11.56 -11.23
C THR A 119 7.55 11.55 -10.21
N PRO A 120 7.44 10.55 -9.34
CA PRO A 120 6.34 10.47 -8.40
C PRO A 120 6.34 11.62 -7.39
N HIS A 121 5.16 12.09 -7.04
CA HIS A 121 4.96 13.02 -5.93
C HIS A 121 4.86 12.22 -4.62
N TYR A 122 5.50 12.69 -3.55
CA TYR A 122 5.56 11.96 -2.28
C TYR A 122 4.79 12.66 -1.14
N ASP A 123 3.81 13.50 -1.46
CA ASP A 123 3.02 14.28 -0.51
C ASP A 123 1.64 13.67 -0.20
N TYR A 124 1.41 12.43 -0.65
CA TYR A 124 0.16 11.69 -0.44
C TYR A 124 0.32 10.55 0.55
N HIS A 125 -0.78 10.21 1.22
CA HIS A 125 -0.94 8.95 1.96
C HIS A 125 -2.26 8.27 1.62
N TRP A 126 -2.26 6.95 1.77
CA TRP A 126 -3.41 6.09 1.49
C TRP A 126 -3.95 5.50 2.78
N VAL A 127 -5.29 5.44 2.91
CA VAL A 127 -5.96 4.91 4.08
C VAL A 127 -7.16 4.04 3.73
N ARG A 128 -7.28 2.91 4.42
CA ARG A 128 -8.49 2.10 4.45
C ARG A 128 -9.18 2.25 5.80
N LEU A 129 -10.12 3.18 5.90
CA LEU A 129 -10.75 3.58 7.17
C LEU A 129 -11.31 2.40 7.98
N LEU A 130 -11.99 1.43 7.33
CA LEU A 130 -12.58 0.28 8.01
C LEU A 130 -11.56 -0.60 8.75
N THR A 131 -10.32 -0.59 8.34
CA THR A 131 -9.22 -1.31 9.01
C THR A 131 -8.29 -0.37 9.78
N ASP A 132 -8.17 0.88 9.36
CA ASP A 132 -7.28 1.85 9.99
C ASP A 132 -7.81 2.36 11.34
N ILE A 133 -9.12 2.63 11.44
CA ILE A 133 -9.73 3.04 12.71
C ILE A 133 -9.52 1.97 13.79
N PRO A 134 -9.87 0.69 13.60
CA PRO A 134 -9.58 -0.32 14.61
C PRO A 134 -8.10 -0.56 14.85
N ALA A 135 -7.23 -0.43 13.83
CA ALA A 135 -5.77 -0.49 14.01
C ALA A 135 -5.27 0.65 14.89
N GLY A 136 -5.68 1.90 14.60
CA GLY A 136 -5.32 3.07 15.41
C GLY A 136 -5.78 2.95 16.86
N LEU A 137 -6.99 2.44 17.10
CA LEU A 137 -7.50 2.16 18.45
C LEU A 137 -6.67 1.08 19.17
N GLN A 138 -6.24 0.03 18.46
CA GLN A 138 -5.35 -0.98 19.03
C GLN A 138 -3.98 -0.39 19.37
N GLU A 139 -3.38 0.41 18.49
CA GLU A 139 -2.09 1.09 18.74
C GLU A 139 -2.17 2.08 19.90
N ILE A 140 -3.26 2.82 20.05
CA ILE A 140 -3.48 3.73 21.18
C ILE A 140 -3.57 2.94 22.49
N ARG A 141 -4.34 1.85 22.54
CA ARG A 141 -4.46 1.00 23.71
C ARG A 141 -3.14 0.30 24.09
N ALA A 142 -2.33 -0.04 23.09
CA ALA A 142 -1.00 -0.62 23.28
C ALA A 142 0.10 0.41 23.63
N GLY A 143 -0.24 1.72 23.68
CA GLY A 143 0.74 2.78 23.95
C GLY A 143 1.74 3.05 22.83
N ILE A 144 1.48 2.52 21.63
CA ILE A 144 2.35 2.69 20.45
C ILE A 144 2.19 4.10 19.86
N THR A 145 0.98 4.64 19.89
CA THR A 145 0.66 5.99 19.45
C THR A 145 -0.28 6.69 20.41
N THR A 146 -0.46 8.00 20.24
CA THR A 146 -1.44 8.79 21.00
C THR A 146 -2.63 9.18 20.13
N PRO A 147 -3.83 9.47 20.69
CA PRO A 147 -4.98 9.92 19.92
C PRO A 147 -4.64 11.13 19.03
N LEU A 148 -3.89 12.09 19.58
CA LEU A 148 -3.49 13.29 18.82
C LEU A 148 -2.58 12.95 17.64
N ARG A 149 -1.58 12.07 17.82
CA ARG A 149 -0.70 11.61 16.73
C ARG A 149 -1.47 10.83 15.67
N TYR A 150 -2.43 10.00 16.08
CA TYR A 150 -3.31 9.29 15.14
C TYR A 150 -4.11 10.27 14.29
N MET A 151 -4.78 11.25 14.92
CA MET A 151 -5.53 12.28 14.19
C MET A 151 -4.64 13.09 13.25
N HIS A 152 -3.47 13.52 13.71
CA HIS A 152 -2.49 14.21 12.87
C HIS A 152 -2.06 13.40 11.65
N SER A 153 -1.95 12.07 11.75
CA SER A 153 -1.56 11.22 10.63
C SER A 153 -2.60 11.19 9.50
N LEU A 154 -3.85 11.53 9.79
CA LEU A 154 -4.93 11.59 8.80
C LEU A 154 -5.04 12.95 8.10
N VAL A 155 -4.26 13.95 8.53
CA VAL A 155 -4.24 15.29 7.93
C VAL A 155 -3.29 15.30 6.73
N GLY A 156 -3.72 15.92 5.63
CA GLY A 156 -2.92 16.04 4.41
C GLY A 156 -3.63 15.50 3.17
N LYS A 157 -2.88 15.24 2.11
CA LYS A 157 -3.42 14.70 0.86
C LYS A 157 -3.71 13.21 0.99
N THR A 158 -4.95 12.89 1.30
CA THR A 158 -5.39 11.53 1.60
C THR A 158 -6.08 10.87 0.42
N VAL A 159 -5.63 9.66 0.08
CA VAL A 159 -6.28 8.76 -0.88
C VAL A 159 -7.04 7.69 -0.09
N PHE A 160 -8.34 7.64 -0.21
CA PHE A 160 -9.14 6.59 0.43
C PHE A 160 -9.19 5.35 -0.44
N SER A 161 -9.12 4.15 0.18
CA SER A 161 -9.07 2.89 -0.56
C SER A 161 -10.35 2.55 -1.32
N VAL A 162 -11.49 3.04 -0.83
CA VAL A 162 -12.82 2.71 -1.40
C VAL A 162 -13.68 3.95 -1.57
N PHE A 163 -13.49 4.98 -0.75
CA PHE A 163 -14.30 6.18 -0.80
C PHE A 163 -13.81 7.12 -1.90
N ASP A 164 -14.72 7.56 -2.76
CA ASP A 164 -14.54 8.65 -3.70
C ASP A 164 -15.72 9.63 -3.61
N TRP A 165 -15.44 10.93 -3.69
CA TRP A 165 -16.48 11.96 -3.65
C TRP A 165 -17.40 11.93 -4.87
N SER A 166 -16.93 11.48 -6.01
CA SER A 166 -17.70 11.33 -7.24
C SER A 166 -18.60 10.09 -7.24
N ASP A 167 -18.20 9.03 -6.48
CA ASP A 167 -18.99 7.79 -6.33
C ASP A 167 -18.86 7.23 -4.91
N PRO A 168 -19.70 7.67 -3.96
CA PRO A 168 -19.65 7.21 -2.57
C PRO A 168 -20.30 5.83 -2.33
N LEU A 169 -21.05 5.28 -3.30
CA LEU A 169 -21.82 4.03 -3.12
C LEU A 169 -20.95 2.81 -2.80
N PRO A 170 -19.76 2.60 -3.43
CA PRO A 170 -18.87 1.50 -3.07
C PRO A 170 -18.45 1.52 -1.60
N ALA A 171 -18.19 2.70 -1.04
CA ALA A 171 -17.83 2.85 0.37
C ALA A 171 -18.97 2.49 1.31
N LEU A 172 -20.20 2.86 0.96
CA LEU A 172 -21.39 2.44 1.70
C LEU A 172 -21.56 0.92 1.65
N GLY A 173 -21.39 0.31 0.47
CA GLY A 173 -21.42 -1.15 0.29
C GLY A 173 -20.37 -1.86 1.15
N ASP A 174 -19.11 -1.40 1.14
CA ASP A 174 -18.02 -1.97 1.95
C ASP A 174 -18.34 -1.87 3.45
N PHE A 175 -18.91 -0.76 3.91
CA PHE A 175 -19.36 -0.57 5.30
C PHE A 175 -20.45 -1.56 5.68
N LEU A 176 -21.50 -1.73 4.86
CA LEU A 176 -22.60 -2.68 5.12
C LEU A 176 -22.11 -4.12 5.17
N VAL A 177 -21.20 -4.50 4.28
CA VAL A 177 -20.56 -5.82 4.30
C VAL A 177 -19.73 -6.01 5.57
N ALA A 178 -18.95 -5.03 5.98
CA ALA A 178 -18.18 -5.09 7.21
C ALA A 178 -19.08 -5.25 8.45
N LEU A 179 -20.16 -4.50 8.52
CA LEU A 179 -21.16 -4.59 9.60
C LEU A 179 -21.80 -5.98 9.66
N SER A 180 -22.23 -6.52 8.51
CA SER A 180 -22.82 -7.86 8.43
C SER A 180 -21.86 -8.96 8.91
N ARG A 181 -20.56 -8.85 8.59
CA ARG A 181 -19.51 -9.76 9.06
C ARG A 181 -19.32 -9.68 10.57
N ALA A 182 -19.28 -8.45 11.11
CA ALA A 182 -19.14 -8.23 12.55
C ALA A 182 -20.29 -8.86 13.34
N VAL A 183 -21.53 -8.66 12.89
CA VAL A 183 -22.73 -9.27 13.51
C VAL A 183 -22.67 -10.79 13.49
N ARG A 184 -22.34 -11.39 12.34
CA ARG A 184 -22.22 -12.86 12.21
C ARG A 184 -21.14 -13.44 13.11
N THR A 185 -20.02 -12.74 13.27
CA THR A 185 -18.91 -13.17 14.13
C THR A 185 -19.29 -13.10 15.61
N SER A 186 -20.02 -12.06 16.02
CA SER A 186 -20.54 -11.92 17.38
C SER A 186 -21.56 -12.99 17.72
N ALA A 187 -22.48 -13.30 16.80
CA ALA A 187 -23.47 -14.37 16.98
C ALA A 187 -22.81 -15.75 17.20
N LYS A 188 -21.74 -16.06 16.45
CA LYS A 188 -21.00 -17.33 16.61
C LYS A 188 -20.21 -17.41 17.94
N ARG A 189 -19.84 -16.29 18.55
CA ARG A 189 -19.16 -16.26 19.87
C ARG A 189 -20.12 -16.49 21.04
N VAL A 190 -21.39 -16.14 20.88
CA VAL A 190 -22.43 -16.33 21.92
C VAL A 190 -22.92 -17.79 21.95
N GLN A 191 -22.72 -18.56 20.87
CA GLN A 191 -23.14 -19.97 20.76
C GLN A 191 -22.05 -20.99 21.20
N LYS A 192 -20.88 -20.48 21.62
CA LYS A 192 -19.81 -21.31 22.23
C LYS A 192 -19.66 -20.99 23.71
#